data_24c31736052a778a44df243bb4807fbe
#
_entry.id   24c31736052a778a44df243bb4807fbe
#
_cell.length_a   1.000
_cell.length_b   1.000
_cell.length_c   1.000
_cell.angle_alpha   90.00
_cell.angle_beta   90.00
_cell.angle_gamma   90.00
#
_symmetry.space_group_name_H-M   'P 1'
#
loop_
_entity.id
_entity.type
_entity.pdbx_description
1 polymer ?
#
loop_
_entity_poly.entity_id
_entity_poly.type
_entity_poly.pdbx_seq_one_letter_code
_entity_poly.pdbx_strand_id
1 'polypeptide(L)'
;MSQKTIGSIMVVGGGIAGMQAALDAANSGYYVYLVERSSSIGGIMAQLDKTFPTNDCAMXIISPKLVEVGRHINIELLTLSEIKGISGEEGDFQVQITQHPRYVDIEKCIACGLCAEKCPKKVDDEYDESLKKRKAVYVKYAQAVPLKYAIDSKNCI
;
A
#
# COMPACT_ATOMS: atom_id res chain seq x y z
N MET A 1 25.06 3.74 -8.06
CA MET A 1 25.76 4.25 -6.85
C MET A 1 24.79 4.26 -5.70
N SER A 2 25.09 3.55 -4.62
CA SER A 2 24.25 3.54 -3.42
C SER A 2 24.42 4.89 -2.73
N GLN A 3 23.36 5.70 -2.72
CA GLN A 3 23.35 6.96 -1.98
C GLN A 3 23.31 6.63 -0.48
N LYS A 4 24.32 7.11 0.24
CA LYS A 4 24.36 6.91 1.69
C LYS A 4 23.21 7.69 2.33
N THR A 5 22.31 6.98 3.02
CA THR A 5 21.18 7.62 3.69
C THR A 5 21.64 8.32 4.97
N ILE A 6 20.97 9.44 5.32
CA ILE A 6 21.29 10.26 6.50
C ILE A 6 20.54 9.82 7.75
N GLY A 7 19.70 8.80 7.63
CA GLY A 7 18.91 8.27 8.73
C GLY A 7 17.68 7.58 8.17
N SER A 8 16.79 7.16 9.06
CA SER A 8 15.54 6.53 8.63
C SER A 8 14.33 7.19 9.28
N ILE A 9 13.22 7.17 8.56
CA ILE A 9 11.95 7.76 8.98
C ILE A 9 10.87 6.72 8.76
N MET A 10 9.94 6.59 9.70
CA MET A 10 8.76 5.76 9.49
C MET A 10 7.56 6.66 9.18
N VAL A 11 6.85 6.34 8.10
CA VAL A 11 5.61 7.01 7.72
C VAL A 11 4.48 5.98 7.87
N VAL A 12 3.42 6.34 8.57
CA VAL A 12 2.31 5.44 8.86
C VAL A 12 1.08 5.85 8.05
N GLY A 13 0.67 4.94 7.18
CA GLY A 13 -0.47 5.15 6.29
C GLY A 13 -0.04 5.51 4.88
N GLY A 14 -0.42 4.68 3.92
CA GLY A 14 -0.07 4.83 2.50
C GLY A 14 -1.10 5.58 1.68
N GLY A 15 -1.84 6.52 2.28
CA GLY A 15 -2.71 7.44 1.55
C GLY A 15 -1.91 8.57 0.91
N ILE A 16 -2.62 9.54 0.29
CA ILE A 16 -1.95 10.61 -0.47
C ILE A 16 -0.95 11.41 0.38
N ALA A 17 -1.32 11.71 1.63
CA ALA A 17 -0.45 12.47 2.53
C ALA A 17 0.79 11.67 2.91
N GLY A 18 0.60 10.37 3.24
CA GLY A 18 1.73 9.49 3.59
C GLY A 18 2.66 9.27 2.42
N MET A 19 2.11 9.09 1.22
CA MET A 19 2.94 8.94 0.02
C MET A 19 3.77 10.19 -0.24
N GLN A 20 3.16 11.38 -0.11
CA GLN A 20 3.90 12.63 -0.30
C GLN A 20 4.99 12.78 0.75
N ALA A 21 4.66 12.54 2.03
CA ALA A 21 5.65 12.62 3.11
C ALA A 21 6.82 11.65 2.88
N ALA A 22 6.49 10.42 2.45
CA ALA A 22 7.52 9.40 2.16
C ALA A 22 8.44 9.86 1.02
N LEU A 23 7.87 10.42 -0.06
CA LEU A 23 8.66 10.91 -1.19
C LEU A 23 9.54 12.09 -0.77
N ASP A 24 8.99 13.04 -0.03
CA ASP A 24 9.74 14.21 0.41
C ASP A 24 10.93 13.80 1.31
N ALA A 25 10.68 12.87 2.24
CA ALA A 25 11.73 12.37 3.12
C ALA A 25 12.79 11.59 2.33
N ALA A 26 12.37 10.70 1.44
CA ALA A 26 13.30 9.89 0.65
C ALA A 26 14.14 10.74 -0.29
N ASN A 27 13.51 11.74 -0.92
CA ASN A 27 14.22 12.68 -1.81
C ASN A 27 15.18 13.58 -1.03
N SER A 28 14.94 13.75 0.27
CA SER A 28 15.84 14.50 1.16
C SER A 28 16.99 13.65 1.69
N GLY A 29 17.05 12.37 1.32
CA GLY A 29 18.17 11.48 1.67
C GLY A 29 17.91 10.52 2.82
N TYR A 30 16.68 10.43 3.32
CA TYR A 30 16.33 9.47 4.37
C TYR A 30 15.88 8.14 3.76
N TYR A 31 16.12 7.07 4.50
CA TYR A 31 15.47 5.78 4.20
C TYR A 31 14.10 5.77 4.87
N VAL A 32 13.07 5.42 4.11
CA VAL A 32 11.69 5.53 4.61
C VAL A 32 11.04 4.15 4.69
N TYR A 33 10.48 3.85 5.85
CA TYR A 33 9.59 2.70 6.04
C TYR A 33 8.15 3.20 5.95
N LEU A 34 7.43 2.84 4.88
CA LEU A 34 6.05 3.26 4.68
C LEU A 34 5.13 2.10 5.08
N VAL A 35 4.48 2.23 6.23
CA VAL A 35 3.65 1.18 6.83
C VAL A 35 2.19 1.38 6.39
N GLU A 36 1.59 0.34 5.81
CA GLU A 36 0.21 0.37 5.33
C GLU A 36 -0.53 -0.90 5.74
N ARG A 37 -1.69 -0.73 6.39
CA ARG A 37 -2.48 -1.86 6.87
C ARG A 37 -3.15 -2.67 5.75
N SER A 38 -3.47 -2.03 4.62
CA SER A 38 -4.12 -2.72 3.51
C SER A 38 -3.08 -3.40 2.60
N SER A 39 -3.56 -4.13 1.61
CA SER A 39 -2.68 -4.88 0.70
C SER A 39 -1.95 -4.00 -0.30
N SER A 40 -2.31 -2.71 -0.37
CA SER A 40 -1.68 -1.74 -1.29
C SER A 40 -1.87 -0.32 -0.77
N ILE A 41 -0.99 0.58 -1.19
CA ILE A 41 -1.10 2.02 -0.90
C ILE A 41 -2.15 2.67 -1.80
N GLY A 42 -2.48 3.92 -1.53
CA GLY A 42 -3.45 4.72 -2.29
C GLY A 42 -4.52 5.38 -1.42
N GLY A 43 -4.91 4.71 -0.36
CA GLY A 43 -5.89 5.26 0.59
C GLY A 43 -7.23 5.57 -0.04
N ILE A 44 -7.96 6.48 0.59
CA ILE A 44 -9.30 6.88 0.15
C ILE A 44 -9.25 7.55 -1.23
N MET A 45 -8.18 8.30 -1.51
CA MET A 45 -8.09 8.99 -2.81
C MET A 45 -8.14 8.02 -3.99
N ALA A 46 -7.64 6.79 -3.83
CA ALA A 46 -7.74 5.77 -4.88
C ALA A 46 -9.18 5.33 -5.15
N GLN A 47 -10.11 5.59 -4.21
CA GLN A 47 -11.51 5.22 -4.34
C GLN A 47 -12.38 6.33 -4.97
N LEU A 48 -11.85 7.55 -5.04
CA LEU A 48 -12.60 8.69 -5.55
C LEU A 48 -12.59 8.72 -7.08
N ASP A 49 -13.70 9.16 -7.68
CA ASP A 49 -13.76 9.44 -9.11
C ASP A 49 -13.10 10.79 -9.40
N LYS A 50 -13.56 11.83 -8.71
CA LYS A 50 -13.14 13.22 -8.97
C LYS A 50 -12.73 13.91 -7.68
N THR A 51 -11.91 14.94 -7.80
CA THR A 51 -11.55 15.83 -6.69
C THR A 51 -12.38 17.10 -6.72
N PHE A 52 -12.75 17.59 -5.56
CA PHE A 52 -13.46 18.86 -5.40
C PHE A 52 -12.44 19.97 -5.09
N PRO A 53 -12.57 21.17 -5.63
CA PRO A 53 -13.61 21.66 -6.56
C PRO A 53 -13.21 21.59 -8.03
N THR A 54 -12.03 21.13 -8.35
CA THR A 54 -11.45 21.20 -9.70
C THR A 54 -12.06 20.17 -10.65
N ASN A 55 -12.70 19.13 -10.11
CA ASN A 55 -13.31 18.06 -10.89
C ASN A 55 -12.28 17.25 -11.70
N ASP A 56 -11.04 17.23 -11.24
CA ASP A 56 -9.98 16.43 -11.83
C ASP A 56 -10.15 14.95 -11.47
N CYS A 57 -9.69 14.06 -12.34
CA CYS A 57 -9.69 12.63 -12.06
C CYS A 57 -8.75 12.32 -10.89
N ALA A 58 -9.26 11.75 -9.81
CA ALA A 58 -8.48 11.44 -8.62
C ALA A 58 -7.33 10.47 -8.95
N MET A 59 -7.60 9.49 -9.78
CA MET A 59 -6.58 8.52 -10.17
C MET A 59 -5.43 9.12 -11.00
N UNK A 60 -5.70 9.98 -11.58
CA UNK A 60 -4.79 10.58 -12.27
C UNK A 60 -3.89 11.32 -11.55
N ILE A 61 -4.38 11.98 -10.60
CA ILE A 61 -3.51 12.74 -9.68
C ILE A 61 -2.62 11.80 -8.86
N ILE A 62 -3.21 10.74 -8.34
CA ILE A 62 -2.49 9.84 -7.42
C ILE A 62 -1.56 8.85 -8.12
N SER A 63 -1.85 8.46 -9.36
CA SER A 63 -1.13 7.39 -10.06
C SER A 63 0.38 7.65 -10.22
N PRO A 64 0.82 8.86 -10.60
CA PRO A 64 2.26 9.12 -10.66
C PRO A 64 2.94 8.90 -9.31
N LYS A 65 2.31 9.34 -8.22
CA LYS A 65 2.86 9.17 -6.87
C LYS A 65 2.92 7.70 -6.45
N LEU A 66 1.89 6.91 -6.83
CA LEU A 66 1.89 5.46 -6.57
C LEU A 66 3.12 4.80 -7.22
N VAL A 67 3.37 5.14 -8.48
CA VAL A 67 4.50 4.56 -9.22
C VAL A 67 5.83 5.02 -8.62
N GLU A 68 5.94 6.30 -8.32
CA GLU A 68 7.17 6.87 -7.76
C GLU A 68 7.51 6.22 -6.42
N VAL A 69 6.54 6.13 -5.50
CA VAL A 69 6.72 5.47 -4.20
C VAL A 69 7.11 4.00 -4.39
N GLY A 70 6.40 3.30 -5.26
CA GLY A 70 6.63 1.86 -5.48
C GLY A 70 7.98 1.53 -6.09
N ARG A 71 8.65 2.51 -6.72
CA ARG A 71 9.95 2.31 -7.38
C ARG A 71 11.11 3.01 -6.68
N HIS A 72 10.82 3.79 -5.63
CA HIS A 72 11.85 4.61 -4.99
C HIS A 72 12.83 3.73 -4.22
N ILE A 73 14.12 3.88 -4.50
CA ILE A 73 15.17 3.04 -3.91
C ILE A 73 15.26 3.19 -2.38
N ASN A 74 14.87 4.35 -1.85
CA ASN A 74 14.94 4.65 -0.42
C ASN A 74 13.58 4.52 0.28
N ILE A 75 12.58 3.90 -0.35
CA ILE A 75 11.28 3.64 0.30
C ILE A 75 11.02 2.15 0.35
N GLU A 76 10.81 1.64 1.56
CA GLU A 76 10.38 0.26 1.76
C GLU A 76 8.89 0.24 2.10
N LEU A 77 8.11 -0.44 1.25
CA LEU A 77 6.67 -0.59 1.47
C LEU A 77 6.40 -1.79 2.36
N LEU A 78 5.80 -1.52 3.52
CA LEU A 78 5.38 -2.56 4.45
C LEU A 78 3.85 -2.62 4.43
N THR A 79 3.30 -3.31 3.42
CA THR A 79 1.85 -3.50 3.30
C THR A 79 1.38 -4.65 4.20
N LEU A 80 0.07 -4.70 4.47
CA LEU A 80 -0.53 -5.65 5.40
C LEU A 80 0.13 -5.58 6.77
N SER A 81 0.52 -4.37 7.20
CA SER A 81 1.34 -4.17 8.39
C SER A 81 0.71 -3.19 9.35
N GLU A 82 0.81 -3.49 10.63
CA GLU A 82 0.27 -2.66 11.70
C GLU A 82 1.31 -2.43 12.77
N ILE A 83 1.29 -1.25 13.38
CA ILE A 83 2.16 -0.93 14.50
C ILE A 83 1.61 -1.57 15.77
N LYS A 84 2.45 -2.29 16.48
CA LYS A 84 2.12 -2.88 17.79
C LYS A 84 2.60 -2.04 18.94
N GLY A 85 3.72 -1.37 18.79
CA GLY A 85 4.28 -0.56 19.84
C GLY A 85 5.40 0.31 19.37
N ILE A 86 5.58 1.42 20.07
CA ILE A 86 6.68 2.37 19.83
C ILE A 86 7.32 2.64 21.18
N SER A 87 8.65 2.60 21.23
CA SER A 87 9.43 2.91 22.43
C SER A 87 10.67 3.69 22.01
N GLY A 88 11.44 4.19 23.00
CA GLY A 88 12.64 4.96 22.76
C GLY A 88 12.41 6.44 22.88
N GLU A 89 13.36 7.20 22.40
CA GLU A 89 13.36 8.68 22.51
C GLU A 89 13.64 9.29 21.16
N GLU A 90 13.51 10.60 21.10
CA GLU A 90 13.75 11.38 19.88
C GLU A 90 15.10 11.01 19.26
N GLY A 91 15.07 10.60 18.02
CA GLY A 91 16.27 10.17 17.29
C GLY A 91 16.62 8.69 17.41
N ASP A 92 15.98 7.96 18.33
CA ASP A 92 16.26 6.53 18.53
C ASP A 92 15.00 5.76 18.90
N PHE A 93 14.00 5.80 18.01
CA PHE A 93 12.76 5.06 18.20
C PHE A 93 12.92 3.60 17.79
N GLN A 94 12.32 2.71 18.58
CA GLN A 94 12.16 1.30 18.25
C GLN A 94 10.67 1.03 18.00
N VAL A 95 10.35 0.50 16.84
CA VAL A 95 8.96 0.28 16.44
C VAL A 95 8.74 -1.22 16.20
N GLN A 96 7.73 -1.76 16.86
CA GLN A 96 7.31 -3.15 16.65
C GLN A 96 6.17 -3.15 15.64
N ILE A 97 6.34 -3.93 14.58
CA ILE A 97 5.36 -4.03 13.49
C ILE A 97 4.91 -5.48 13.37
N THR A 98 3.61 -5.71 13.23
CA THR A 98 3.06 -7.00 12.82
C THR A 98 2.77 -6.92 11.33
N GLN A 99 3.44 -7.76 10.54
CA GLN A 99 3.14 -7.90 9.12
C GLN A 99 2.33 -9.18 8.90
N HIS A 100 1.11 -9.02 8.41
CA HIS A 100 0.22 -10.14 8.15
C HIS A 100 0.58 -10.80 6.83
N PRO A 101 0.41 -12.11 6.72
CA PRO A 101 0.78 -12.81 5.48
C PRO A 101 -0.16 -12.46 4.34
N ARG A 102 0.42 -12.30 3.16
CA ARG A 102 -0.32 -12.06 1.92
C ARG A 102 -0.87 -13.37 1.33
N TYR A 103 -0.27 -14.50 1.69
CA TYR A 103 -0.57 -15.85 1.18
C TYR A 103 -0.35 -15.99 -0.33
N VAL A 104 0.23 -15.00 -0.97
CA VAL A 104 0.65 -15.01 -2.37
C VAL A 104 2.09 -14.55 -2.41
N ASP A 105 2.95 -15.31 -3.05
CA ASP A 105 4.37 -14.99 -3.18
C ASP A 105 4.52 -13.74 -4.04
N ILE A 106 4.93 -12.63 -3.43
CA ILE A 106 5.00 -11.32 -4.08
C ILE A 106 6.02 -11.30 -5.22
N GLU A 107 7.08 -12.11 -5.10
CA GLU A 107 8.13 -12.16 -6.13
C GLU A 107 7.66 -12.93 -7.39
N LYS A 108 6.79 -13.91 -7.19
CA LYS A 108 6.28 -14.74 -8.29
C LYS A 108 5.00 -14.20 -8.91
N CYS A 109 4.23 -13.42 -8.16
CA CYS A 109 2.94 -12.92 -8.63
C CYS A 109 3.14 -11.88 -9.74
N ILE A 110 2.57 -12.14 -10.90
CA ILE A 110 2.59 -11.20 -12.04
C ILE A 110 1.22 -10.53 -12.25
N ALA A 111 0.32 -10.70 -11.28
CA ALA A 111 -1.03 -10.11 -11.30
C ALA A 111 -1.88 -10.55 -12.52
N CYS A 112 -1.67 -11.74 -13.03
CA CYS A 112 -2.39 -12.25 -14.23
C CYS A 112 -3.88 -12.52 -14.00
N GLY A 113 -4.33 -12.65 -12.73
CA GLY A 113 -5.76 -12.81 -12.42
C GLY A 113 -6.26 -14.26 -12.38
N LEU A 114 -5.49 -15.24 -12.80
CA LEU A 114 -5.93 -16.63 -12.87
C LEU A 114 -6.39 -17.17 -11.51
N CYS A 115 -5.72 -16.79 -10.43
CA CYS A 115 -6.10 -17.23 -9.09
C CYS A 115 -7.48 -16.70 -8.69
N ALA A 116 -7.78 -15.45 -9.05
CA ALA A 116 -9.09 -14.85 -8.75
C ALA A 116 -10.18 -15.48 -9.62
N GLU A 117 -9.87 -15.75 -10.89
CA GLU A 117 -10.82 -16.43 -11.79
C GLU A 117 -11.27 -17.77 -11.21
N LYS A 118 -10.32 -18.55 -10.67
CA LYS A 118 -10.61 -19.88 -10.13
C LYS A 118 -11.18 -19.86 -8.71
N CYS A 119 -11.09 -18.74 -8.00
CA CYS A 119 -11.57 -18.63 -6.61
C CYS A 119 -13.10 -18.68 -6.58
N PRO A 120 -13.71 -19.64 -5.85
CA PRO A 120 -15.18 -19.70 -5.78
C PRO A 120 -15.77 -18.69 -4.80
N LYS A 121 -15.00 -18.22 -3.83
CA LYS A 121 -15.52 -17.41 -2.71
C LYS A 121 -15.66 -15.94 -3.12
N LYS A 122 -16.86 -15.40 -2.91
CA LYS A 122 -17.17 -13.98 -3.12
C LYS A 122 -17.40 -13.30 -1.76
N VAL A 123 -16.87 -12.10 -1.61
CA VAL A 123 -16.99 -11.28 -0.39
C VAL A 123 -17.33 -9.85 -0.81
N ASP A 124 -17.79 -9.05 0.13
CA ASP A 124 -18.04 -7.63 -0.13
C ASP A 124 -16.72 -6.93 -0.50
N ASP A 125 -16.78 -6.03 -1.45
CA ASP A 125 -15.60 -5.30 -1.90
C ASP A 125 -15.54 -3.95 -1.17
N GLU A 126 -14.66 -3.87 -0.21
CA GLU A 126 -14.49 -2.65 0.59
C GLU A 126 -13.96 -1.47 -0.23
N TYR A 127 -13.37 -1.73 -1.39
CA TYR A 127 -12.88 -0.66 -2.25
C TYR A 127 -14.04 0.21 -2.78
N ASP A 128 -15.18 -0.38 -3.08
CA ASP A 128 -16.35 0.36 -3.56
C ASP A 128 -17.48 0.41 -2.53
N GLU A 129 -17.12 0.38 -1.26
CA GLU A 129 -18.08 0.48 -0.16
C GLU A 129 -19.14 -0.63 -0.17
N SER A 130 -18.73 -1.81 -0.62
CA SER A 130 -19.57 -3.02 -0.69
C SER A 130 -20.70 -2.95 -1.72
N LEU A 131 -20.58 -2.05 -2.69
CA LEU A 131 -21.58 -1.95 -3.78
C LEU A 131 -21.47 -3.15 -4.74
N LYS A 132 -20.32 -3.84 -4.75
CA LYS A 132 -20.14 -5.07 -5.53
C LYS A 132 -19.42 -6.11 -4.68
N LYS A 133 -19.25 -7.29 -5.28
CA LYS A 133 -18.49 -8.39 -4.64
C LYS A 133 -17.14 -8.54 -5.32
N ARG A 134 -16.10 -8.84 -4.53
CA ARG A 134 -14.82 -9.29 -5.04
C ARG A 134 -14.57 -10.73 -4.65
N LYS A 135 -13.53 -11.32 -5.19
CA LYS A 135 -13.08 -12.65 -4.78
C LYS A 135 -12.29 -12.57 -3.47
N ALA A 136 -12.21 -13.70 -2.74
CA ALA A 136 -11.36 -13.77 -1.57
C ALA A 136 -9.87 -13.64 -1.94
N VAL A 137 -9.50 -14.06 -3.16
CA VAL A 137 -8.19 -13.78 -3.75
C VAL A 137 -8.35 -12.52 -4.61
N TYR A 138 -7.64 -11.45 -4.27
CA TYR A 138 -7.95 -10.14 -4.84
C TYR A 138 -6.72 -9.24 -5.01
N VAL A 139 -6.84 -8.28 -5.90
CA VAL A 139 -6.06 -7.06 -5.96
C VAL A 139 -7.01 -5.95 -5.52
N LYS A 140 -6.53 -5.03 -4.68
CA LYS A 140 -7.42 -4.03 -4.06
C LYS A 140 -8.11 -3.14 -5.10
N TYR A 141 -7.36 -2.73 -6.13
CA TYR A 141 -7.91 -1.97 -7.27
C TYR A 141 -6.93 -2.09 -8.44
N ALA A 142 -7.38 -1.72 -9.64
CA ALA A 142 -6.66 -2.05 -10.88
C ALA A 142 -5.24 -1.45 -10.96
N GLN A 143 -5.00 -0.29 -10.35
CA GLN A 143 -3.70 0.38 -10.39
C GLN A 143 -2.97 0.30 -9.05
N ALA A 144 -3.29 -0.70 -8.24
CA ALA A 144 -2.74 -0.88 -6.90
C ALA A 144 -1.20 -0.97 -6.92
N VAL A 145 -0.58 -0.43 -5.88
CA VAL A 145 0.86 -0.59 -5.67
C VAL A 145 1.07 -1.16 -4.26
N PRO A 146 1.70 -2.33 -4.13
CA PRO A 146 2.15 -3.21 -5.22
C PRO A 146 0.97 -3.85 -5.96
N LEU A 147 1.11 -4.05 -7.26
CA LEU A 147 0.09 -4.73 -8.08
C LEU A 147 0.31 -6.24 -7.93
N LYS A 148 -0.15 -6.76 -6.81
CA LYS A 148 0.06 -8.16 -6.39
C LYS A 148 -1.19 -8.67 -5.70
N TYR A 149 -1.55 -9.91 -5.97
CA TYR A 149 -2.70 -10.52 -5.32
C TYR A 149 -2.45 -10.76 -3.83
N ALA A 150 -3.51 -10.81 -3.08
CA ALA A 150 -3.53 -11.18 -1.66
C ALA A 150 -4.73 -12.08 -1.42
N ILE A 151 -4.70 -12.85 -0.35
CA ILE A 151 -5.85 -13.68 0.05
C ILE A 151 -6.45 -13.10 1.33
N ASP A 152 -7.74 -12.85 1.28
CA ASP A 152 -8.54 -12.45 2.45
C ASP A 152 -8.76 -13.69 3.31
N SER A 153 -7.83 -13.95 4.21
CA SER A 153 -7.83 -15.19 4.99
C SER A 153 -9.02 -15.34 5.93
N LYS A 154 -9.63 -14.21 6.31
CA LYS A 154 -10.80 -14.24 7.19
C LYS A 154 -12.04 -14.80 6.46
N ASN A 155 -12.08 -14.64 5.16
CA ASN A 155 -13.21 -15.02 4.33
C ASN A 155 -12.91 -16.15 3.35
N CYS A 156 -11.68 -16.66 3.36
CA CYS A 156 -11.29 -17.79 2.52
C CYS A 156 -11.95 -19.08 3.02
N ILE A 157 -12.35 -19.98 2.10
CA ILE A 157 -12.94 -21.28 2.44
C ILE A 157 -11.89 -22.37 2.48
#